data_3e7c545ae8b435ca7963b0e5de542e28
#
_entry.id   3e7c545ae8b435ca7963b0e5de542e28
#
_cell.length_a   1.000
_cell.length_b   1.000
_cell.length_c   1.000
_cell.angle_alpha   90.00
_cell.angle_beta   90.00
_cell.angle_gamma   90.00
#
_symmetry.space_group_name_H-M   'P 1'
#
loop_
_entity.id
_entity.type
_entity.pdbx_description
1 polymer ?
#
loop_
_entity_poly.entity_id
_entity_poly.type
_entity_poly.pdbx_seq_one_letter_code
_entity_poly.pdbx_strand_id
1 'polypeptide(L)'
;MRYIFENGNSNGEQQKKNSKYTLWMNSILRRSKEIGKVELPICSIILDERGRCIGRGVNRRNINKDPLGHAEIMALRQASIIKNDWRFNECTIITNLEPCTMCSSALIQARMGKVIFGAYDKKRGGLGGSIDLSLSLIHI
;
A
#
# COMPACT_ATOMS: atom_id res chain seq x y z
N MET A 1 -13.37 1.61 -0.02
CA MET A 1 -12.02 1.01 -0.17
C MET A 1 -12.16 -0.49 -0.34
N ARG A 2 -11.54 -1.02 -1.36
CA ARG A 2 -11.38 -2.48 -1.52
C ARG A 2 -9.93 -2.82 -1.22
N TYR A 3 -9.69 -3.85 -0.41
CA TYR A 3 -8.38 -4.44 -0.24
C TYR A 3 -8.41 -5.87 -0.77
N ILE A 4 -7.35 -6.27 -1.46
CA ILE A 4 -7.22 -7.57 -2.09
C ILE A 4 -5.94 -8.21 -1.58
N PHE A 5 -6.09 -9.38 -0.98
CA PHE A 5 -4.98 -10.30 -0.74
C PHE A 5 -4.82 -11.16 -1.98
N GLU A 6 -3.68 -11.09 -2.67
CA GLU A 6 -3.41 -11.95 -3.82
C GLU A 6 -3.03 -13.36 -3.37
N ASN A 7 -4.04 -14.23 -3.27
CA ASN A 7 -3.84 -15.68 -3.39
C ASN A 7 -4.47 -16.13 -4.71
N GLY A 8 -3.65 -16.68 -5.61
CA GLY A 8 -4.04 -16.96 -6.97
C GLY A 8 -5.19 -17.95 -7.11
N ASN A 9 -6.33 -17.45 -7.55
CA ASN A 9 -7.33 -18.15 -8.37
C ASN A 9 -8.36 -17.12 -8.86
N SER A 10 -8.33 -16.76 -10.14
CA SER A 10 -9.31 -15.82 -10.72
C SER A 10 -9.46 -15.97 -12.23
N ASN A 11 -10.66 -15.68 -12.73
CA ASN A 11 -11.10 -15.78 -14.14
C ASN A 11 -10.43 -14.73 -15.07
N GLY A 12 -10.38 -14.98 -16.38
CA GLY A 12 -9.56 -14.33 -17.41
C GLY A 12 -9.33 -12.81 -17.43
N GLU A 13 -10.34 -11.94 -17.20
CA GLU A 13 -10.11 -10.48 -17.12
C GLU A 13 -9.48 -10.07 -15.78
N GLN A 14 -9.84 -10.78 -14.74
CA GLN A 14 -9.23 -10.68 -13.43
C GLN A 14 -7.75 -11.11 -13.49
N GLN A 15 -7.42 -12.13 -14.30
CA GLN A 15 -6.05 -12.59 -14.50
C GLN A 15 -5.16 -11.54 -15.18
N LYS A 16 -5.67 -10.74 -16.14
CA LYS A 16 -4.90 -9.65 -16.77
C LYS A 16 -4.61 -8.51 -15.78
N LYS A 17 -5.59 -8.15 -14.93
CA LYS A 17 -5.40 -7.16 -13.89
C LYS A 17 -4.45 -7.68 -12.81
N ASN A 18 -4.60 -8.93 -12.39
CA ASN A 18 -3.74 -9.57 -11.39
C ASN A 18 -2.30 -9.71 -11.89
N SER A 19 -2.07 -10.01 -13.17
CA SER A 19 -0.71 -10.09 -13.73
C SER A 19 0.03 -8.75 -13.67
N LYS A 20 -0.67 -7.63 -13.87
CA LYS A 20 -0.10 -6.27 -13.75
C LYS A 20 0.28 -5.96 -12.30
N TYR A 21 -0.58 -6.27 -11.34
CA TYR A 21 -0.28 -6.09 -9.91
C TYR A 21 0.85 -7.00 -9.44
N THR A 22 0.92 -8.23 -9.95
CA THR A 22 2.02 -9.16 -9.67
C THR A 22 3.35 -8.61 -10.16
N LEU A 23 3.42 -7.99 -11.33
CA LEU A 23 4.64 -7.34 -11.83
C LEU A 23 5.09 -6.21 -10.90
N TRP A 24 4.15 -5.37 -10.45
CA TRP A 24 4.45 -4.32 -9.48
C TRP A 24 4.89 -4.88 -8.12
N MET A 25 4.20 -5.92 -7.64
CA MET A 25 4.57 -6.60 -6.39
C MET A 25 5.99 -7.16 -6.48
N ASN A 26 6.36 -7.81 -7.57
CA ASN A 26 7.71 -8.32 -7.79
C ASN A 26 8.76 -7.20 -7.80
N SER A 27 8.42 -6.05 -8.36
CA SER A 27 9.28 -4.87 -8.37
C SER A 27 9.53 -4.35 -6.95
N ILE A 28 8.48 -4.20 -6.14
CA ILE A 28 8.62 -3.73 -4.76
C ILE A 28 9.31 -4.77 -3.86
N LEU A 29 9.12 -6.06 -4.09
CA LEU A 29 9.83 -7.12 -3.37
C LEU A 29 11.34 -7.08 -3.63
N ARG A 30 11.75 -6.82 -4.86
CA ARG A 30 13.18 -6.62 -5.17
C ARG A 30 13.74 -5.40 -4.42
N ARG A 31 13.01 -4.30 -4.44
CA ARG A 31 13.42 -3.07 -3.74
C ARG A 31 13.49 -3.28 -2.23
N SER A 32 12.53 -4.02 -1.66
CA SER A 32 12.50 -4.29 -0.22
C SER A 32 13.73 -5.06 0.26
N LYS A 33 14.26 -5.98 -0.54
CA LYS A 33 15.48 -6.73 -0.21
C LYS A 33 16.71 -5.81 -0.11
N GLU A 34 16.80 -4.81 -0.97
CA GLU A 34 17.90 -3.82 -0.93
C GLU A 34 17.82 -2.96 0.33
N ILE A 35 16.63 -2.56 0.72
CA ILE A 35 16.40 -1.69 1.88
C ILE A 35 16.55 -2.46 3.19
N GLY A 36 16.21 -3.73 3.23
CA GLY A 36 16.24 -4.58 4.42
C GLY A 36 17.61 -4.70 5.09
N LYS A 37 18.66 -4.16 4.48
CA LYS A 37 19.99 -4.05 5.07
C LYS A 37 20.11 -2.93 6.11
N VAL A 38 19.30 -1.89 6.01
CA VAL A 38 19.39 -0.68 6.85
C VAL A 38 18.06 -0.26 7.47
N GLU A 39 16.94 -0.69 6.89
CA GLU A 39 15.58 -0.39 7.32
C GLU A 39 14.71 -1.64 7.28
N LEU A 40 13.48 -1.56 7.81
CA LEU A 40 12.49 -2.61 7.61
C LEU A 40 12.21 -2.78 6.11
N PRO A 41 12.14 -4.01 5.58
CA PRO A 41 12.03 -4.29 4.16
C PRO A 41 10.62 -4.08 3.62
N ILE A 42 10.08 -2.87 3.77
CA ILE A 42 8.74 -2.50 3.33
C ILE A 42 8.84 -1.45 2.24
N CYS A 43 8.18 -1.71 1.12
CA CYS A 43 8.07 -0.80 -0.02
C CYS A 43 6.62 -0.68 -0.44
N SER A 44 6.24 0.50 -0.90
CA SER A 44 4.90 0.80 -1.40
C SER A 44 4.96 1.64 -2.67
N ILE A 45 4.01 1.44 -3.55
CA ILE A 45 3.77 2.29 -4.72
C ILE A 45 2.29 2.66 -4.81
N ILE A 46 2.00 3.81 -5.39
CA ILE A 46 0.65 4.25 -5.70
C ILE A 46 0.51 4.42 -7.19
N LEU A 47 -0.52 3.79 -7.75
CA LEU A 47 -0.90 3.88 -9.15
C LEU A 47 -2.15 4.75 -9.28
N ASP A 48 -2.19 5.58 -10.34
CA ASP A 48 -3.39 6.32 -10.71
C ASP A 48 -4.39 5.40 -11.45
N GLU A 49 -5.51 5.98 -11.90
CA GLU A 49 -6.57 5.26 -12.63
C GLU A 49 -6.10 4.68 -13.96
N ARG A 50 -5.01 5.20 -14.53
CA ARG A 50 -4.38 4.69 -15.76
C ARG A 50 -3.28 3.67 -15.50
N GLY A 51 -3.02 3.34 -14.23
CA GLY A 51 -1.97 2.43 -13.84
C GLY A 51 -0.56 3.02 -13.87
N ARG A 52 -0.44 4.36 -13.90
CA ARG A 52 0.85 5.05 -13.82
C ARG A 52 1.28 5.18 -12.36
N CYS A 53 2.54 4.94 -12.08
CA CYS A 53 3.10 5.11 -10.74
C CYS A 53 3.27 6.62 -10.43
N ILE A 54 2.49 7.12 -9.48
CA ILE A 54 2.53 8.51 -9.03
C ILE A 54 3.15 8.69 -7.65
N GLY A 55 3.42 7.61 -6.94
CA GLY A 55 4.07 7.66 -5.63
C GLY A 55 4.84 6.40 -5.33
N ARG A 56 6.00 6.56 -4.70
CA ARG A 56 6.84 5.46 -4.22
C ARG A 56 7.27 5.77 -2.81
N GLY A 57 7.30 4.75 -1.98
CA GLY A 57 7.76 4.86 -0.61
C GLY A 57 8.54 3.64 -0.18
N VAL A 58 9.51 3.88 0.66
CA VAL A 58 10.27 2.86 1.39
C VAL A 58 10.29 3.25 2.85
N ASN A 59 10.42 2.29 3.75
CA ASN A 59 10.56 2.61 5.17
C ASN A 59 11.82 3.44 5.37
N ARG A 60 11.68 4.60 6.02
CA ARG A 60 12.78 5.53 6.36
C ARG A 60 12.70 6.00 7.81
N ARG A 61 12.04 5.24 8.66
CA ARG A 61 11.88 5.61 10.07
C ARG A 61 13.21 5.86 10.76
N ASN A 62 14.17 4.97 10.58
CA ASN A 62 15.48 5.09 11.22
C ASN A 62 16.35 6.14 10.53
N ILE A 63 16.43 6.14 9.23
CA ILE A 63 17.27 7.07 8.45
C ILE A 63 16.81 8.51 8.66
N ASN A 64 15.51 8.77 8.57
CA ASN A 64 14.94 10.12 8.71
C ASN A 64 14.62 10.49 10.16
N LYS A 65 14.80 9.56 11.12
CA LYS A 65 14.36 9.72 12.52
C LYS A 65 12.90 10.19 12.59
N ASP A 66 12.07 9.61 11.74
CA ASP A 66 10.67 9.98 11.55
C ASP A 66 9.77 8.81 12.00
N PRO A 67 9.03 8.96 13.11
CA PRO A 67 8.13 7.91 13.61
C PRO A 67 7.01 7.57 12.62
N LEU A 68 6.70 8.47 11.70
CA LEU A 68 5.70 8.29 10.64
C LEU A 68 6.31 7.85 9.30
N GLY A 69 7.61 7.58 9.26
CA GLY A 69 8.39 7.27 8.06
C GLY A 69 8.16 5.87 7.50
N HIS A 70 6.91 5.41 7.46
CA HIS A 70 6.49 4.16 6.83
C HIS A 70 6.38 4.33 5.32
N ALA A 71 6.61 3.24 4.58
CA ALA A 71 6.59 3.24 3.12
C ALA A 71 5.28 3.80 2.54
N GLU A 72 4.16 3.46 3.13
CA GLU A 72 2.83 3.90 2.70
C GLU A 72 2.66 5.42 2.86
N ILE A 73 3.09 5.97 3.99
CA ILE A 73 3.03 7.41 4.27
C ILE A 73 3.93 8.18 3.30
N MET A 74 5.14 7.67 3.05
CA MET A 74 6.08 8.27 2.11
C MET A 74 5.50 8.28 0.68
N ALA A 75 4.86 7.17 0.26
CA ALA A 75 4.20 7.08 -1.04
C ALA A 75 3.02 8.05 -1.16
N LEU A 76 2.18 8.16 -0.11
CA LEU A 76 1.05 9.10 -0.08
C LEU A 76 1.52 10.56 -0.23
N ARG A 77 2.55 10.95 0.51
CA ARG A 77 3.10 12.32 0.44
C ARG A 77 3.59 12.66 -0.96
N GLN A 78 4.35 11.77 -1.58
CA GLN A 78 4.83 11.98 -2.95
C GLN A 78 3.67 12.04 -3.95
N ALA A 79 2.75 11.09 -3.87
CA ALA A 79 1.61 11.02 -4.78
C ALA A 79 0.68 12.24 -4.66
N SER A 80 0.48 12.77 -3.45
CA SER A 80 -0.35 13.96 -3.24
C SER A 80 0.25 15.21 -3.90
N ILE A 81 1.57 15.33 -3.89
CA ILE A 81 2.28 16.43 -4.56
C ILE A 81 2.12 16.32 -6.09
N ILE A 82 2.37 15.13 -6.64
CA ILE A 82 2.27 14.88 -8.09
C ILE A 82 0.83 15.04 -8.58
N LYS A 83 -0.13 14.54 -7.82
CA LYS A 83 -1.55 14.64 -8.13
C LYS A 83 -2.12 16.04 -7.87
N ASN A 84 -1.47 16.82 -7.02
CA ASN A 84 -1.94 18.07 -6.47
C ASN A 84 -3.34 17.95 -5.84
N ASP A 85 -3.58 16.84 -5.15
CA ASP A 85 -4.83 16.51 -4.46
C ASP A 85 -4.55 15.52 -3.33
N TRP A 86 -5.32 15.59 -2.25
CA TRP A 86 -5.22 14.67 -1.12
C TRP A 86 -6.11 13.43 -1.27
N ARG A 87 -7.02 13.41 -2.26
CA ARG A 87 -8.00 12.34 -2.49
C ARG A 87 -7.47 11.32 -3.50
N PHE A 88 -7.65 10.05 -3.19
CA PHE A 88 -7.12 8.92 -3.96
C PHE A 88 -8.20 7.90 -4.35
N ASN A 89 -9.45 8.36 -4.58
CA ASN A 89 -10.60 7.49 -4.83
C ASN A 89 -10.40 6.52 -6.01
N GLU A 90 -9.65 6.91 -7.02
CA GLU A 90 -9.39 6.12 -8.23
C GLU A 90 -7.99 5.51 -8.26
N CYS A 91 -7.25 5.65 -7.17
CA CYS A 91 -5.87 5.17 -7.05
C CYS A 91 -5.80 3.82 -6.35
N THR A 92 -4.70 3.13 -6.60
CA THR A 92 -4.38 1.85 -5.98
C THR A 92 -3.02 1.95 -5.31
N ILE A 93 -2.93 1.57 -4.05
CA ILE A 93 -1.64 1.35 -3.38
C ILE A 93 -1.30 -0.13 -3.38
N ILE A 94 -0.06 -0.45 -3.68
CA ILE A 94 0.51 -1.79 -3.62
C ILE A 94 1.65 -1.77 -2.61
N THR A 95 1.61 -2.63 -1.63
CA THR A 95 2.64 -2.77 -0.60
C THR A 95 2.94 -4.25 -0.35
N ASN A 96 4.18 -4.58 0.02
CA ASN A 96 4.55 -5.98 0.24
C ASN A 96 4.06 -6.55 1.58
N LEU A 97 3.77 -5.70 2.54
CA LEU A 97 3.18 -6.10 3.83
C LEU A 97 1.89 -5.33 4.06
N GLU A 98 0.93 -5.97 4.74
CA GLU A 98 -0.32 -5.32 5.16
C GLU A 98 -0.02 -4.01 5.89
N PRO A 99 -0.67 -2.89 5.52
CA PRO A 99 -0.52 -1.63 6.24
C PRO A 99 -0.85 -1.76 7.72
N CYS A 100 -0.02 -1.20 8.59
CA CYS A 100 -0.30 -1.13 10.01
C CYS A 100 -1.51 -0.23 10.30
N THR A 101 -1.97 -0.19 11.54
CA THR A 101 -3.15 0.62 11.92
C THR A 101 -3.00 2.10 11.58
N MET A 102 -1.82 2.67 11.78
CA MET A 102 -1.54 4.06 11.41
C MET A 102 -1.67 4.29 9.89
N CYS A 103 -1.00 3.45 9.09
CA CYS A 103 -1.04 3.56 7.64
C CYS A 103 -2.43 3.24 7.07
N SER A 104 -3.10 2.23 7.61
CA SER A 104 -4.48 1.90 7.21
C SER A 104 -5.42 3.07 7.46
N SER A 105 -5.33 3.71 8.62
CA SER A 105 -6.12 4.91 8.93
C SER A 105 -5.79 6.07 7.97
N ALA A 106 -4.52 6.28 7.66
CA ALA A 106 -4.10 7.30 6.70
C ALA A 106 -4.66 7.03 5.29
N LEU A 107 -4.61 5.79 4.82
CA LEU A 107 -5.17 5.38 3.52
C LEU A 107 -6.68 5.58 3.46
N ILE A 108 -7.38 5.25 4.53
CA ILE A 108 -8.81 5.47 4.66
C ILE A 108 -9.14 6.97 4.59
N GLN A 109 -8.42 7.80 5.34
CA GLN A 109 -8.63 9.24 5.34
C GLN A 109 -8.28 9.88 4.00
N ALA A 110 -7.28 9.36 3.30
CA ALA A 110 -6.92 9.75 1.94
C ALA A 110 -7.93 9.23 0.88
N ARG A 111 -8.92 8.48 1.28
CA ARG A 111 -9.93 7.87 0.39
C ARG A 111 -9.31 6.96 -0.67
N MET A 112 -8.30 6.19 -0.30
CA MET A 112 -7.66 5.26 -1.23
C MET A 112 -8.67 4.28 -1.81
N GLY A 113 -8.72 4.17 -3.14
CA GLY A 113 -9.70 3.34 -3.83
C GLY A 113 -9.46 1.84 -3.65
N LYS A 114 -8.20 1.42 -3.68
CA LYS A 114 -7.82 0.01 -3.55
C LYS A 114 -6.50 -0.13 -2.82
N VAL A 115 -6.42 -1.13 -1.96
CA VAL A 115 -5.18 -1.52 -1.27
C VAL A 115 -4.87 -2.97 -1.61
N ILE A 116 -3.68 -3.22 -2.12
CA ILE A 116 -3.17 -4.56 -2.43
C ILE A 116 -1.92 -4.79 -1.59
N PHE A 117 -1.86 -5.90 -0.90
CA PHE A 117 -0.69 -6.26 -0.10
C PHE A 117 -0.32 -7.73 -0.26
N GLY A 118 0.98 -8.02 -0.09
CA GLY A 118 1.54 -9.34 -0.34
C GLY A 118 1.42 -10.32 0.80
N ALA A 119 1.32 -9.85 2.05
CA ALA A 119 1.23 -10.69 3.24
C ALA A 119 0.46 -9.98 4.35
N TYR A 120 -0.29 -10.75 5.14
CA TYR A 120 -0.91 -10.24 6.37
C TYR A 120 0.12 -10.00 7.48
N ASP A 121 -0.09 -8.94 8.24
CA ASP A 121 0.63 -8.68 9.49
C ASP A 121 -0.29 -8.97 10.68
N LYS A 122 -0.15 -10.14 11.28
CA LYS A 122 -0.99 -10.60 12.40
C LYS A 122 -0.81 -9.77 13.68
N LYS A 123 0.27 -9.02 13.80
CA LYS A 123 0.58 -8.23 14.99
C LYS A 123 0.13 -6.78 14.88
N ARG A 124 0.25 -6.17 13.70
CA ARG A 124 0.08 -4.73 13.49
C ARG A 124 -0.86 -4.37 12.36
N GLY A 125 -1.28 -5.34 11.56
CA GLY A 125 -2.12 -5.11 10.40
C GLY A 125 -3.45 -4.46 10.73
N GLY A 126 -3.83 -3.45 9.98
CA GLY A 126 -5.06 -2.68 10.16
C GLY A 126 -6.18 -3.04 9.18
N LEU A 127 -5.97 -4.03 8.32
CA LEU A 127 -6.92 -4.44 7.27
C LEU A 127 -7.27 -5.94 7.36
N GLY A 128 -7.34 -6.48 8.56
CA GLY A 128 -7.76 -7.85 8.83
C GLY A 128 -6.70 -8.73 9.49
N GLY A 129 -5.43 -8.34 9.48
CA GLY A 129 -4.34 -9.11 10.10
C GLY A 129 -4.45 -9.13 11.63
N SER A 130 -4.54 -7.97 12.25
CA SER A 130 -4.75 -7.80 13.69
C SER A 130 -6.14 -7.25 13.99
N ILE A 131 -6.49 -6.15 13.36
CA ILE A 131 -7.83 -5.53 13.38
C ILE A 131 -8.21 -5.13 11.97
N ASP A 132 -9.47 -4.83 11.73
CA ASP A 132 -9.94 -4.34 10.44
C ASP A 132 -10.61 -2.96 10.58
N LEU A 133 -9.83 -1.92 10.31
CA LEU A 133 -10.29 -0.54 10.38
C LEU A 133 -11.25 -0.17 9.25
N SER A 134 -11.25 -0.91 8.13
CA SER A 134 -12.16 -0.65 7.02
C SER A 134 -13.62 -0.89 7.41
N LEU A 135 -13.88 -1.79 8.35
CA LEU A 135 -15.21 -2.09 8.84
C LEU A 135 -15.77 -0.96 9.72
N SER A 136 -14.93 -0.25 10.46
CA SER A 136 -15.37 0.82 11.37
C SER A 136 -15.95 2.03 10.63
N LEU A 137 -15.62 2.21 9.36
CA LEU A 137 -16.13 3.32 8.54
C LEU A 137 -17.52 3.05 7.93
N ILE A 138 -17.92 1.80 7.86
CA ILE A 138 -19.24 1.42 7.33
C ILE A 138 -20.35 1.82 8.32
N HIS A 139 -20.01 2.06 9.57
CA HIS A 139 -20.93 2.40 10.65
C HIS A 139 -20.98 3.89 10.99
N ILE A 140 -20.22 4.71 10.31
CA ILE A 140 -20.27 6.16 10.40
C ILE A 140 -21.08 6.72 9.24
#